data_1e9978ee2a1e32283ffcc37ea694de5e
#
_entry.id   1e9978ee2a1e32283ffcc37ea694de5e
#
_cell.length_a   1.000
_cell.length_b   1.000
_cell.length_c   1.000
_cell.angle_alpha   90.00
_cell.angle_beta   90.00
_cell.angle_gamma   90.00
#
_symmetry.space_group_name_H-M   'P 1'
#
loop_
_entity.id
_entity.type
_entity.pdbx_description
1 polymer ?
#
loop_
_entity_poly.entity_id
_entity_poly.type
_entity_poly.pdbx_seq_one_letter_code
_entity_poly.pdbx_strand_id
1 'polypeptide(L)'
;MSDNDFELIRGSGNIFRDFGHPDAELEQTRAILAAQIIGVLDDRKLTVRAAQELTGVGASEFSRIRNVKLERFTIDRMIIILGKLGQEVEVSVKVRPRDLSPAPAAG
;
A
#
# COMPACT_ATOMS: atom_id res chain seq x y z
N MET A 1 -13.18 -10.92 1.92
CA MET A 1 -12.79 -10.59 2.06
C MET A 1 -11.78 -10.44 1.95
N SER A 2 -11.54 -10.11 1.75
CA SER A 2 -10.58 -9.94 1.61
C SER A 2 -9.66 -9.98 2.40
N ASP A 3 -9.45 -10.37 2.73
CA ASP A 3 -8.58 -10.74 3.52
C ASP A 3 -7.28 -10.38 3.15
N ASN A 4 -7.00 -10.25 2.09
CA ASN A 4 -5.74 -9.95 1.69
C ASN A 4 -5.30 -8.67 2.14
N ASP A 5 -6.15 -7.78 2.36
CA ASP A 5 -5.75 -6.53 2.77
C ASP A 5 -4.96 -6.54 3.95
N PHE A 6 -5.17 -7.44 4.78
CA PHE A 6 -4.59 -7.37 6.01
C PHE A 6 -3.26 -7.87 6.05
N GLU A 7 -2.87 -8.48 5.02
CA GLU A 7 -1.54 -8.89 4.97
C GLU A 7 -0.63 -7.76 4.88
N LEU A 8 -1.11 -6.66 4.42
CA LEU A 8 -0.33 -5.49 4.42
C LEU A 8 0.30 -5.25 5.73
N ILE A 9 -0.48 -5.43 6.75
CA ILE A 9 -0.02 -5.08 8.04
C ILE A 9 0.74 -6.19 8.65
N ARG A 10 0.16 -7.34 8.57
CA ARG A 10 0.64 -8.39 9.35
C ARG A 10 1.92 -8.94 8.85
N GLY A 11 1.98 -9.17 7.61
CA GLY A 11 3.12 -9.83 7.11
C GLY A 11 4.31 -9.00 7.09
N SER A 12 4.09 -7.77 6.86
CA SER A 12 5.21 -6.94 6.63
C SER A 12 6.13 -6.89 7.79
N GLY A 13 5.60 -6.88 8.95
CA GLY A 13 6.45 -6.69 10.08
C GLY A 13 7.55 -7.67 10.17
N ASN A 14 7.33 -8.87 9.71
CA ASN A 14 8.33 -9.88 9.87
C ASN A 14 9.46 -9.75 8.93
N ILE A 15 9.15 -9.40 7.73
CA ILE A 15 10.16 -9.38 6.71
C ILE A 15 11.10 -8.24 6.86
N PHE A 16 10.57 -7.09 7.13
CA PHE A 16 11.39 -5.92 7.10
C PHE A 16 12.23 -5.75 8.29
N ARG A 17 11.81 -6.32 9.37
CA ARG A 17 12.59 -6.26 10.55
C ARG A 17 13.96 -6.82 10.35
N ASP A 18 14.04 -7.85 9.54
CA ASP A 18 15.28 -8.54 9.31
C ASP A 18 16.30 -7.68 8.64
N PHE A 19 15.86 -6.72 7.89
CA PHE A 19 16.78 -5.90 7.16
C PHE A 19 17.04 -4.58 7.80
N GLY A 20 16.28 -4.24 8.81
CA GLY A 20 16.46 -2.97 9.46
C GLY A 20 16.16 -1.80 8.56
N HIS A 21 15.29 -1.98 7.58
CA HIS A 21 14.97 -0.93 6.65
C HIS A 21 13.52 -0.50 6.79
N PRO A 22 13.25 0.56 7.52
CA PRO A 22 11.88 1.00 7.67
C PRO A 22 11.26 1.43 6.34
N ASP A 23 12.09 1.96 5.43
CA ASP A 23 11.55 2.38 4.15
C ASP A 23 11.09 1.21 3.32
N ALA A 24 11.68 0.05 3.49
CA ALA A 24 11.29 -1.12 2.72
C ALA A 24 9.87 -1.53 3.05
N GLU A 25 9.49 -1.41 4.30
CA GLU A 25 8.12 -1.70 4.68
C GLU A 25 7.14 -0.77 4.00
N LEU A 26 7.46 0.50 4.01
CA LEU A 26 6.59 1.48 3.40
C LEU A 26 6.52 1.28 1.89
N GLU A 27 7.64 0.94 1.29
CA GLU A 27 7.63 0.72 -0.14
C GLU A 27 6.82 -0.49 -0.52
N GLN A 28 6.91 -1.54 0.26
CA GLN A 28 6.11 -2.71 -0.01
C GLN A 28 4.64 -2.42 0.17
N THR A 29 4.29 -1.67 1.20
CA THR A 29 2.90 -1.31 1.41
C THR A 29 2.38 -0.50 0.24
N ARG A 30 3.17 0.45 -0.25
CA ARG A 30 2.75 1.23 -1.40
C ARG A 30 2.56 0.34 -2.62
N ALA A 31 3.45 -0.62 -2.82
CA ALA A 31 3.33 -1.51 -3.97
C ALA A 31 2.06 -2.34 -3.90
N ILE A 32 1.73 -2.82 -2.71
CA ILE A 32 0.52 -3.60 -2.55
C ILE A 32 -0.72 -2.74 -2.80
N LEU A 33 -0.72 -1.51 -2.29
CA LEU A 33 -1.85 -0.63 -2.53
C LEU A 33 -1.95 -0.28 -4.00
N ALA A 34 -0.82 -0.07 -4.67
CA ALA A 34 -0.85 0.20 -6.10
C ALA A 34 -1.43 -0.97 -6.87
N ALA A 35 -1.07 -2.19 -6.48
CA ALA A 35 -1.61 -3.37 -7.13
C ALA A 35 -3.12 -3.44 -6.96
N GLN A 36 -3.62 -3.05 -5.78
CA GLN A 36 -5.06 -3.03 -5.57
C GLN A 36 -5.73 -2.00 -6.45
N ILE A 37 -5.14 -0.83 -6.58
CA ILE A 37 -5.70 0.21 -7.43
C ILE A 37 -5.73 -0.28 -8.87
N ILE A 38 -4.63 -0.84 -9.36
CA ILE A 38 -4.56 -1.34 -10.71
C ILE A 38 -5.61 -2.43 -10.93
N GLY A 39 -5.75 -3.31 -9.93
CA GLY A 39 -6.74 -4.38 -10.04
C GLY A 39 -8.15 -3.85 -10.19
N VAL A 40 -8.49 -2.80 -9.44
CA VAL A 40 -9.82 -2.21 -9.56
C VAL A 40 -10.02 -1.61 -10.93
N LEU A 41 -9.01 -0.90 -11.43
CA LEU A 41 -9.11 -0.30 -12.76
C LEU A 41 -9.32 -1.39 -13.81
N ASP A 42 -8.57 -2.46 -13.70
CA ASP A 42 -8.67 -3.54 -14.68
C ASP A 42 -10.00 -4.28 -14.58
N ASP A 43 -10.44 -4.56 -13.38
CA ASP A 43 -11.70 -5.25 -13.20
C ASP A 43 -12.87 -4.46 -13.76
N ARG A 44 -12.81 -3.16 -13.61
CA ARG A 44 -13.90 -2.32 -14.06
C ARG A 44 -13.63 -1.76 -15.45
N LYS A 45 -12.52 -2.15 -16.04
CA LYS A 45 -12.14 -1.73 -17.39
C LYS A 45 -12.09 -0.23 -17.52
N LEU A 46 -11.50 0.40 -16.50
CA LEU A 46 -11.39 1.84 -16.49
C LEU A 46 -10.05 2.27 -17.05
N THR A 47 -10.11 3.20 -18.00
CA THR A 47 -8.89 3.86 -18.43
C THR A 47 -8.51 4.88 -17.40
N VAL A 48 -7.30 5.41 -17.49
CA VAL A 48 -6.89 6.43 -16.55
C VAL A 48 -7.76 7.68 -16.66
N ARG A 49 -8.24 7.96 -17.88
CA ARG A 49 -9.14 9.07 -18.07
C ARG A 49 -10.48 8.84 -17.43
N ALA A 50 -11.02 7.65 -17.58
CA ALA A 50 -12.29 7.31 -16.98
C ALA A 50 -12.16 7.33 -15.46
N ALA A 51 -11.03 6.87 -14.96
CA ALA A 51 -10.80 6.90 -13.52
C ALA A 51 -10.75 8.33 -13.01
N GLN A 52 -10.15 9.22 -13.77
CA GLN A 52 -10.11 10.63 -13.39
C GLN A 52 -11.53 11.19 -13.31
N GLU A 53 -12.36 10.86 -14.28
CA GLU A 53 -13.71 11.38 -14.26
C GLU A 53 -14.52 10.83 -13.11
N LEU A 54 -14.29 9.59 -12.78
CA LEU A 54 -15.01 8.97 -11.70
C LEU A 54 -14.58 9.49 -10.34
N THR A 55 -13.30 9.72 -10.15
CA THR A 55 -12.76 9.98 -8.83
C THR A 55 -12.32 11.41 -8.60
N GLY A 56 -12.07 12.15 -9.67
CA GLY A 56 -11.48 13.46 -9.53
C GLY A 56 -9.96 13.43 -9.35
N VAL A 57 -9.37 12.26 -9.27
CA VAL A 57 -7.93 12.11 -9.16
C VAL A 57 -7.36 12.16 -10.57
N GLY A 58 -6.26 12.88 -10.74
CA GLY A 58 -5.71 13.10 -12.07
C GLY A 58 -5.31 11.84 -12.79
N ALA A 59 -5.55 11.81 -14.09
CA ALA A 59 -5.18 10.66 -14.90
C ALA A 59 -3.69 10.39 -14.82
N SER A 60 -2.89 11.44 -14.68
CA SER A 60 -1.45 11.25 -14.61
C SER A 60 -1.06 10.51 -13.33
N GLU A 61 -1.82 10.67 -12.27
CA GLU A 61 -1.54 9.92 -11.06
C GLU A 61 -1.83 8.45 -11.27
N PHE A 62 -2.95 8.13 -11.90
CA PHE A 62 -3.25 6.74 -12.20
C PHE A 62 -2.21 6.15 -13.15
N SER A 63 -1.72 6.95 -14.07
CA SER A 63 -0.71 6.47 -14.98
C SER A 63 0.59 6.13 -14.25
N ARG A 64 0.98 6.97 -13.30
CA ARG A 64 2.16 6.67 -12.51
C ARG A 64 1.98 5.41 -11.70
N ILE A 65 0.80 5.23 -11.14
CA ILE A 65 0.54 4.03 -10.36
C ILE A 65 0.64 2.80 -11.24
N ARG A 66 0.09 2.85 -12.45
CA ARG A 66 0.19 1.72 -13.37
C ARG A 66 1.62 1.41 -13.73
N ASN A 67 2.47 2.41 -13.76
CA ASN A 67 3.87 2.19 -14.09
C ASN A 67 4.73 2.01 -12.87
N VAL A 68 4.11 1.87 -11.74
CA VAL A 68 4.76 1.61 -10.47
C VAL A 68 5.78 2.69 -10.12
N LYS A 69 5.46 3.91 -10.45
CA LYS A 69 6.29 5.06 -10.08
C LYS A 69 5.67 5.67 -8.84
N LEU A 70 6.01 5.11 -7.71
CA LEU A 70 5.30 5.38 -6.47
C LEU A 70 6.02 6.31 -5.52
N GLU A 71 7.11 6.89 -5.94
CA GLU A 71 7.94 7.67 -5.03
C GLU A 71 7.22 8.84 -4.42
N ARG A 72 6.29 9.40 -5.16
CA ARG A 72 5.59 10.57 -4.67
C ARG A 72 4.26 10.27 -4.04
N PHE A 73 3.94 8.99 -3.91
CA PHE A 73 2.66 8.64 -3.33
C PHE A 73 2.85 8.25 -1.88
N THR A 74 2.01 8.80 -1.03
CA THR A 74 1.98 8.38 0.36
C THR A 74 0.96 7.27 0.50
N ILE A 75 1.07 6.52 1.57
CA ILE A 75 0.15 5.43 1.82
C ILE A 75 -1.26 5.98 2.00
N ASP A 76 -1.40 7.06 2.75
CA ASP A 76 -2.73 7.62 2.97
C ASP A 76 -3.33 8.13 1.66
N ARG A 77 -2.51 8.68 0.76
CA ARG A 77 -3.03 9.11 -0.52
C ARG A 77 -3.60 7.94 -1.30
N MET A 78 -2.90 6.81 -1.26
CA MET A 78 -3.34 5.64 -1.99
C MET A 78 -4.61 5.04 -1.39
N ILE A 79 -4.73 5.10 -0.08
CA ILE A 79 -5.95 4.65 0.57
C ILE A 79 -7.12 5.55 0.16
N ILE A 80 -6.88 6.85 0.09
CA ILE A 80 -7.90 7.78 -0.34
C ILE A 80 -8.34 7.47 -1.77
N ILE A 81 -7.37 7.19 -2.64
CA ILE A 81 -7.69 6.87 -4.03
C ILE A 81 -8.57 5.62 -4.09
N LEU A 82 -8.22 4.60 -3.31
CA LEU A 82 -9.03 3.39 -3.28
C LEU A 82 -10.45 3.70 -2.81
N GLY A 83 -10.57 4.57 -1.80
CA GLY A 83 -11.89 4.95 -1.34
C GLY A 83 -12.70 5.64 -2.43
N LYS A 84 -12.05 6.48 -3.21
CA LYS A 84 -12.74 7.16 -4.30
C LYS A 84 -13.12 6.21 -5.42
N LEU A 85 -12.44 5.09 -5.50
CA LEU A 85 -12.79 4.05 -6.46
C LEU A 85 -13.86 3.11 -5.89
N GLY A 86 -14.40 3.44 -4.74
CA GLY A 86 -15.49 2.66 -4.18
C GLY A 86 -15.03 1.48 -3.35
N GLN A 87 -13.77 1.46 -2.96
CA GLN A 87 -13.23 0.35 -2.19
C GLN A 87 -13.17 0.72 -0.72
N GLU A 88 -13.40 -0.24 0.11
CA GLU A 88 -13.26 -0.04 1.54
C GLU A 88 -11.92 -0.60 1.97
N VAL A 89 -11.12 0.19 2.63
CA VAL A 89 -9.80 -0.24 3.06
C VAL A 89 -9.79 -0.27 4.57
N GLU A 90 -9.52 -1.45 5.10
CA GLU A 90 -9.38 -1.58 6.53
C GLU A 90 -7.92 -1.61 6.88
N VAL A 91 -7.55 -0.80 7.86
CA VAL A 91 -6.16 -0.73 8.28
C VAL A 91 -6.11 -1.15 9.73
N SER A 92 -5.27 -2.12 10.03
CA SER A 92 -5.06 -2.45 11.42
C SER A 92 -3.59 -2.25 11.72
N VAL A 93 -3.32 -1.82 12.93
CA VAL A 93 -1.99 -1.42 13.33
C VAL A 93 -1.61 -2.20 14.57
N LYS A 94 -0.43 -2.78 14.53
CA LYS A 94 0.12 -3.42 15.70
C LYS A 94 1.41 -2.72 16.03
N VAL A 95 1.52 -2.29 17.25
CA VAL A 95 2.71 -1.60 17.68
C VAL A 95 3.28 -2.38 18.86
N ARG A 96 4.54 -2.70 18.74
CA ARG A 96 5.19 -3.39 19.83
C ARG A 96 6.65 -2.99 19.83
N PRO A 97 7.33 -3.08 20.95
CA PRO A 97 8.73 -2.73 20.98
C PRO A 97 9.51 -3.65 20.06
N ARG A 98 10.45 -3.09 19.35
CA ARG A 98 11.32 -3.89 18.53
C ARG A 98 12.28 -4.63 19.43
N ASP A 99 12.50 -5.86 19.12
CA ASP A 99 13.40 -6.66 19.89
C ASP A 99 14.81 -6.37 19.45
N LEU A 100 15.37 -5.36 20.00
CA LEU A 100 16.69 -4.95 19.62
C LEU A 100 17.75 -5.55 20.46
N SER A 101 17.36 -6.04 21.56
CA SER A 101 18.32 -6.53 22.43
C SER A 101 18.92 -7.74 22.01
N PRO A 102 19.32 -7.80 22.07
CA PRO A 102 19.72 -8.63 21.96
C PRO A 102 20.36 -9.21 22.42
N ALA A 103 20.11 -8.78 22.32
CA ALA A 103 20.46 -9.09 22.62
C ALA A 103 20.97 -9.66 23.02
N PRO A 104 21.02 -9.62 23.02
CA PRO A 104 21.36 -10.03 23.42
C PRO A 104 21.79 -10.75 23.69
N ALA A 105 21.67 -10.55 23.52
CA ALA A 105 21.89 -10.99 23.77
C ALA A 105 22.31 -11.52 24.14
N ALA A 106 22.39 -11.35 24.17
CA ALA A 106 22.62 -11.64 24.53
C ALA A 106 22.93 -12.21 24.91
N GLY A 107 23.11 -12.29 24.75
CA GLY A 107 23.32 -12.61 25.02
C GLY A 107 23.52 -13.10 25.21
#